data_a98c50bc9868e1a75a09951d51a2085d
#
_entry.id   a98c50bc9868e1a75a09951d51a2085d
#
_cell.length_a   1.000
_cell.length_b   1.000
_cell.length_c   1.000
_cell.angle_alpha   90.00
_cell.angle_beta   90.00
_cell.angle_gamma   90.00
#
_symmetry.space_group_name_H-M   'P 1'
#
loop_
_entity.id
_entity.type
_entity.pdbx_description
1 polymer ?
#
loop_
_entity_poly.entity_id
_entity_poly.type
_entity_poly.pdbx_seq_one_letter_code
_entity_poly.pdbx_strand_id
1 'polypeptide(L)'
;MTRAEFISRLADRLGHLPAGEVKAAVLAITDRIGLALQNGDRVEIRGFGGFSLHRRPPRVGRNPRTGESVNVAARFTVHFKPGKELRKRVDAVRD
;
A
#
# COMPACT_ATOMS: atom_id res chain seq x y z
N MET A 1 12.13 5.90 0.50
CA MET A 1 11.54 6.89 1.44
C MET A 1 10.75 6.17 2.52
N THR A 2 11.04 6.48 3.77
CA THR A 2 10.31 5.93 4.91
C THR A 2 9.05 6.74 5.19
N ARG A 3 8.16 6.23 6.05
CA ARG A 3 6.99 6.99 6.50
C ARG A 3 7.40 8.30 7.18
N ALA A 4 8.44 8.26 8.00
CA ALA A 4 8.93 9.46 8.68
C ALA A 4 9.41 10.52 7.69
N GLU A 5 10.15 10.12 6.66
CA GLU A 5 10.60 11.02 5.61
C GLU A 5 9.43 11.57 4.79
N PHE A 6 8.45 10.74 4.50
CA PHE A 6 7.25 11.16 3.79
C PHE A 6 6.51 12.24 4.57
N ILE A 7 6.29 12.02 5.86
CA ILE A 7 5.63 12.99 6.75
C ILE A 7 6.42 14.29 6.81
N SER A 8 7.74 14.19 6.95
CA SER A 8 8.61 15.37 7.01
C SER A 8 8.51 16.22 5.74
N ARG A 9 8.60 15.58 4.57
CA ARG A 9 8.49 16.29 3.30
C ARG A 9 7.12 16.92 3.09
N LEU A 10 6.06 16.21 3.51
CA LEU A 10 4.70 16.74 3.42
C LEU A 10 4.52 17.94 4.34
N ALA A 11 5.04 17.87 5.57
CA ALA A 11 4.99 18.97 6.53
C ALA A 11 5.70 20.22 5.98
N ASP A 12 6.83 20.04 5.31
CA ASP A 12 7.55 21.14 4.68
C ASP A 12 6.71 21.82 3.59
N ARG A 13 5.96 21.04 2.80
CA ARG A 13 5.08 21.60 1.78
C ARG A 13 3.85 22.28 2.38
N LEU A 14 3.40 21.84 3.53
CA LEU A 14 2.22 22.35 4.23
C LEU A 14 2.66 23.22 5.40
N GLY A 15 3.55 24.17 5.18
CA GLY A 15 4.17 24.98 6.21
C GLY A 15 3.21 25.83 7.05
N HIS A 16 1.94 25.96 6.60
CA HIS A 16 0.88 26.63 7.37
C HIS A 16 0.23 25.73 8.42
N LEU A 17 0.55 24.42 8.41
CA LEU A 17 0.02 23.47 9.39
C LEU A 17 1.10 23.03 10.38
N PRO A 18 0.76 22.86 11.66
CA PRO A 18 1.69 22.27 12.62
C PRO A 18 2.12 20.87 12.18
N ALA A 19 3.40 20.56 12.36
CA ALA A 19 3.95 19.26 11.94
C ALA A 19 3.22 18.08 12.60
N GLY A 20 2.78 18.24 13.85
CA GLY A 20 2.02 17.20 14.56
C GLY A 20 0.67 16.91 13.92
N GLU A 21 0.01 17.91 13.36
CA GLU A 21 -1.25 17.73 12.64
C GLU A 21 -1.05 17.01 11.32
N VAL A 22 0.02 17.31 10.60
CA VAL A 22 0.38 16.61 9.36
C VAL A 22 0.64 15.14 9.64
N LYS A 23 1.40 14.84 10.68
CA LYS A 23 1.67 13.47 11.11
C LYS A 23 0.37 12.73 11.44
N ALA A 24 -0.49 13.35 12.24
CA ALA A 24 -1.78 12.75 12.64
C ALA A 24 -2.64 12.45 11.43
N ALA A 25 -2.68 13.35 10.44
CA ALA A 25 -3.46 13.16 9.22
C ALA A 25 -2.94 11.97 8.40
N VAL A 26 -1.63 11.86 8.22
CA VAL A 26 -1.03 10.74 7.48
C VAL A 26 -1.33 9.41 8.17
N LEU A 27 -1.17 9.35 9.49
CA LEU A 27 -1.46 8.14 10.25
C LEU A 27 -2.94 7.77 10.17
N ALA A 28 -3.85 8.75 10.22
CA ALA A 28 -5.28 8.50 10.10
C ALA A 28 -5.65 7.95 8.72
N ILE A 29 -5.06 8.49 7.65
CA ILE A 29 -5.32 8.04 6.28
C ILE A 29 -4.84 6.61 6.09
N THR A 30 -3.61 6.31 6.47
CA THR A 30 -3.05 4.96 6.30
C THR A 30 -3.78 3.93 7.16
N ASP A 31 -4.15 4.28 8.38
CA ASP A 31 -4.93 3.42 9.26
C ASP A 31 -6.32 3.13 8.66
N ARG A 32 -6.97 4.15 8.11
CA ARG A 32 -8.30 3.99 7.49
C ARG A 32 -8.26 3.09 6.27
N ILE A 33 -7.23 3.21 5.44
CA ILE A 33 -7.02 2.31 4.30
C ILE A 33 -6.84 0.87 4.81
N GLY A 34 -6.02 0.68 5.83
CA GLY A 34 -5.78 -0.63 6.43
C GLY A 34 -7.06 -1.26 6.98
N LEU A 35 -7.88 -0.49 7.68
CA LEU A 35 -9.16 -0.98 8.22
C LEU A 35 -10.13 -1.40 7.12
N ALA A 36 -10.25 -0.60 6.05
CA ALA A 36 -11.11 -0.95 4.93
C ALA A 36 -10.69 -2.28 4.30
N LEU A 37 -9.41 -2.45 4.05
CA LEU A 37 -8.87 -3.68 3.47
C LEU A 37 -9.04 -4.87 4.41
N GLN A 38 -8.84 -4.67 5.70
CA GLN A 38 -9.07 -5.70 6.72
C GLN A 38 -10.52 -6.21 6.70
N ASN A 39 -11.46 -5.33 6.40
CA ASN A 39 -12.88 -5.67 6.29
C ASN A 39 -13.26 -6.19 4.89
N GLY A 40 -12.31 -6.36 4.00
CA GLY A 40 -12.55 -6.88 2.66
C GLY A 40 -12.99 -5.85 1.63
N ASP A 41 -12.97 -4.57 1.99
CA ASP A 41 -13.39 -3.49 1.09
C ASP A 41 -12.27 -3.09 0.14
N ARG A 42 -12.66 -2.61 -1.04
CA ARG A 42 -11.74 -1.93 -1.94
C ARG A 42 -11.61 -0.48 -1.52
N VAL A 43 -10.45 0.10 -1.79
CA VAL A 43 -10.24 1.53 -1.59
C VAL A 43 -9.77 2.13 -2.91
N GLU A 44 -10.55 3.02 -3.49
CA GLU A 44 -10.16 3.73 -4.70
C GLU A 44 -9.92 5.19 -4.39
N ILE A 45 -8.75 5.68 -4.80
CA ILE A 45 -8.39 7.08 -4.67
C ILE A 45 -8.23 7.63 -6.07
N ARG A 46 -9.22 8.44 -6.48
CA ARG A 46 -9.28 8.99 -7.83
C ARG A 46 -8.01 9.77 -8.15
N GLY A 47 -7.43 9.50 -9.31
CA GLY A 47 -6.19 10.12 -9.75
C GLY A 47 -4.93 9.47 -9.21
N PHE A 48 -5.07 8.50 -8.30
CA PHE A 48 -3.92 7.82 -7.68
C PHE A 48 -3.93 6.32 -8.00
N GLY A 49 -4.93 5.61 -7.55
CA GLY A 49 -5.03 4.17 -7.78
C GLY A 49 -6.00 3.48 -6.84
N GLY A 50 -6.02 2.16 -6.91
CA GLY A 50 -6.92 1.34 -6.11
C GLY A 50 -6.20 0.25 -5.35
N PHE A 51 -6.63 0.02 -4.11
CA PHE A 51 -6.19 -1.08 -3.27
C PHE A 51 -7.28 -2.13 -3.21
N SER A 52 -6.92 -3.39 -3.33
CA SER A 52 -7.87 -4.50 -3.23
C SER A 52 -7.18 -5.72 -2.64
N LEU A 53 -7.99 -6.70 -2.21
CA LEU A 53 -7.47 -7.96 -1.73
C LEU A 53 -7.47 -8.99 -2.86
N HIS A 54 -6.40 -9.76 -2.95
CA HIS A 54 -6.31 -10.94 -3.80
C HIS A 54 -6.18 -12.16 -2.93
N ARG A 55 -7.08 -13.12 -3.13
CA ARG A 55 -6.99 -14.41 -2.45
C ARG A 55 -5.94 -15.27 -3.15
N ARG A 56 -4.98 -15.74 -2.38
CA ARG A 56 -4.02 -16.73 -2.84
C ARG A 56 -4.49 -18.10 -2.36
N PRO A 57 -4.84 -19.03 -3.27
CA PRO A 57 -5.32 -20.33 -2.88
C PRO A 57 -4.23 -21.16 -2.16
N PRO A 58 -4.61 -22.21 -1.42
CA PRO A 58 -3.64 -23.13 -0.85
C PRO A 58 -2.78 -23.74 -1.95
N ARG A 59 -1.54 -23.94 -1.67
CA ARG A 59 -0.61 -24.56 -2.61
C ARG A 59 0.39 -25.45 -1.88
N VAL A 60 1.08 -26.29 -2.66
CA VAL A 60 2.19 -27.08 -2.16
C VAL A 60 3.48 -26.34 -2.54
N GLY A 61 4.23 -25.95 -1.52
CA GLY A 61 5.54 -25.37 -1.68
C GLY A 61 6.64 -26.37 -1.35
N ARG A 62 7.89 -25.97 -1.46
CA ARG A 62 9.03 -26.77 -1.05
C ARG A 62 9.87 -26.01 -0.04
N ASN A 63 10.31 -26.72 0.99
CA ASN A 63 11.29 -26.20 1.92
C ASN A 63 12.65 -26.12 1.20
N PRO A 64 13.24 -24.93 1.05
CA PRO A 64 14.52 -24.79 0.33
C PRO A 64 15.70 -25.47 1.03
N ARG A 65 15.58 -25.75 2.32
CA ARG A 65 16.62 -26.44 3.09
C ARG A 65 16.65 -27.94 2.90
N THR A 66 15.45 -28.55 2.86
CA THR A 66 15.31 -30.01 2.86
C THR A 66 14.75 -30.57 1.57
N GLY A 67 14.15 -29.72 0.73
CA GLY A 67 13.46 -30.14 -0.48
C GLY A 67 12.11 -30.80 -0.22
N GLU A 68 11.68 -30.91 1.05
CA GLU A 68 10.40 -31.51 1.39
C GLU A 68 9.23 -30.64 0.96
N SER A 69 8.12 -31.28 0.59
CA SER A 69 6.87 -30.61 0.29
C SER A 69 6.24 -30.03 1.56
N VAL A 70 5.77 -28.80 1.46
CA VAL A 70 5.10 -28.10 2.57
C VAL A 70 3.77 -27.58 2.08
N ASN A 71 2.71 -27.84 2.83
CA ASN A 71 1.40 -27.29 2.53
C ASN A 71 1.35 -25.82 2.95
N VAL A 72 1.10 -24.93 1.97
CA VAL A 72 0.93 -23.51 2.22
C VAL A 72 -0.55 -23.19 2.25
N ALA A 73 -1.04 -22.68 3.37
CA ALA A 73 -2.45 -22.33 3.54
C ALA A 73 -2.86 -21.16 2.62
N ALA A 74 -4.17 -21.08 2.35
CA ALA A 74 -4.73 -19.94 1.65
C ALA A 74 -4.46 -18.65 2.45
N ARG A 75 -4.23 -17.55 1.72
CA ARG A 75 -4.00 -16.23 2.34
C ARG A 75 -4.52 -15.13 1.44
N PHE A 76 -4.66 -13.94 2.02
CA PHE A 76 -4.98 -12.74 1.25
C PHE A 76 -3.75 -11.85 1.15
N THR A 77 -3.58 -11.24 -0.01
CA THR A 77 -2.54 -10.25 -0.23
C THR A 77 -3.17 -8.95 -0.67
N VAL A 78 -2.54 -7.83 -0.30
CA VAL A 78 -2.97 -6.52 -0.77
C VAL A 78 -2.37 -6.27 -2.15
N HIS A 79 -3.22 -5.87 -3.08
CA HIS A 79 -2.81 -5.48 -4.43
C HIS A 79 -3.10 -4.00 -4.63
N PHE A 80 -2.11 -3.27 -5.12
CA PHE A 80 -2.29 -1.88 -5.53
C PHE A 80 -2.20 -1.78 -7.05
N LYS A 81 -3.25 -1.24 -7.67
CA LYS A 81 -3.26 -0.96 -9.10
C LYS A 81 -3.20 0.55 -9.29
N PRO A 82 -2.12 1.08 -9.87
CA PRO A 82 -2.01 2.52 -10.11
C PRO A 82 -3.07 2.97 -11.12
N GLY A 83 -3.58 4.15 -10.90
CA GLY A 83 -4.51 4.78 -11.84
C GLY A 83 -3.78 5.34 -13.06
N LYS A 84 -4.57 5.72 -14.06
CA LYS A 84 -4.04 6.23 -15.33
C LYS A 84 -3.13 7.44 -15.13
N GLU A 85 -3.54 8.38 -14.29
CA GLU A 85 -2.76 9.60 -14.06
C GLU A 85 -1.42 9.33 -13.39
N LEU A 86 -1.40 8.43 -12.39
CA LEU A 86 -0.17 8.05 -11.72
C LEU A 86 0.78 7.34 -12.68
N ARG A 87 0.26 6.44 -13.51
CA ARG A 87 1.07 5.75 -14.52
C ARG A 87 1.70 6.74 -15.49
N LYS A 88 0.93 7.71 -15.96
CA LYS A 88 1.44 8.75 -16.87
C LYS A 88 2.54 9.58 -16.23
N ARG A 89 2.39 9.93 -14.95
CA ARG A 89 3.40 10.70 -14.23
C ARG A 89 4.71 9.94 -14.11
N VAL A 90 4.64 8.65 -13.85
CA VAL A 90 5.83 7.80 -13.76
C VAL A 90 6.48 7.65 -15.13
N ASP A 91 5.72 7.40 -16.18
CA ASP A 91 6.24 7.25 -17.54
C ASP A 91 6.88 8.54 -18.06
N ALA A 92 6.34 9.68 -17.68
CA ALA A 92 6.87 10.99 -18.11
C ALA A 92 8.27 11.28 -17.54
N VAL A 93 8.63 10.69 -16.41
CA VAL A 93 9.93 10.90 -15.76
C VAL A 93 10.98 9.90 -16.26
N ARG A 94 10.54 8.75 -16.78
CA ARG A 94 11.41 7.67 -17.22
C ARG A 94 11.48 7.62 -18.74
N ASP A 95 12.66 7.56 -19.25
CA ASP A 95 12.94 7.39 -20.69
C ASP A 95 12.88 5.93 -21.12
#